data_a3704ce55dde87a52f56bbc5a35c5a97
#
_entry.id   a3704ce55dde87a52f56bbc5a35c5a97
#
_cell.length_a   1.000
_cell.length_b   1.000
_cell.length_c   1.000
_cell.angle_alpha   90.00
_cell.angle_beta   90.00
_cell.angle_gamma   90.00
#
_symmetry.space_group_name_H-M   'P 1'
#
loop_
_entity.id
_entity.type
_entity.pdbx_description
1 polymer ?
#
loop_
_entity_poly.entity_id
_entity_poly.type
_entity_poly.pdbx_seq_one_letter_code
_entity_poly.pdbx_strand_id
1 'polypeptide(L)'
;MTGTSPAEFPRSEHRLQPDLPRSEHRLQPDLPPQKVTVLGAGVWGIVLASHLARKGHVVRAWDVAAQVVERLRQTLSHPKLPGFRVADTVQLTTNLAEAVDFSKNCSSEPIGEHQAEACTLNENQAEACTLNGEEGAPRAALIPAVGSKGGPDCVVVAAASHGVRALAEWCRPPADQPPRQTPPWVVCSKGIEEDSLLPMAGVIESVWGAPYRDRIAVLSGPSFTAEVARQLPTTVCAASTNPRLSEYVQTLFMTNRFRVYTQDDVLGVELGGSLKNVIAIAAGVCDGMELGDNARAALITRGLAEMIRLGTALGARPETFAGLAGMGDLILTCCGSLSRNHTFGTLLARGRTVQEALAEIGMVVEGMRTARSARALALKHGVTMPIVEEVYAVLHEGKSPQAALQDLMGRGARPERD
;
A
#
# COMPACT_ATOMS: atom_id res chain seq x y z
N MET A 1 -5.17 14.42 -69.46
CA MET A 1 -4.16 15.48 -69.28
C MET A 1 -4.69 16.48 -68.28
N THR A 2 -4.19 16.53 -67.13
CA THR A 2 -3.77 17.64 -66.28
C THR A 2 -3.49 17.07 -64.90
N GLY A 3 -2.22 16.96 -64.60
CA GLY A 3 -1.74 16.53 -63.32
C GLY A 3 -1.90 17.65 -62.30
N THR A 4 -2.35 17.29 -61.10
CA THR A 4 -2.26 18.14 -59.89
C THR A 4 -1.15 17.59 -59.00
N SER A 5 -0.11 18.39 -58.87
CA SER A 5 1.04 18.20 -57.98
C SER A 5 0.60 18.24 -56.50
N PRO A 6 1.18 17.47 -55.59
CA PRO A 6 0.86 17.57 -54.19
C PRO A 6 1.51 18.82 -53.58
N ALA A 7 0.72 19.54 -52.76
CA ALA A 7 1.13 20.73 -52.03
C ALA A 7 2.21 20.38 -50.99
N GLU A 8 3.37 21.02 -51.11
CA GLU A 8 4.43 21.02 -50.09
C GLU A 8 3.97 21.84 -48.87
N PHE A 9 3.98 21.20 -47.72
CA PHE A 9 3.84 21.89 -46.42
C PHE A 9 5.16 22.60 -46.09
N PRO A 10 5.14 23.86 -45.68
CA PRO A 10 6.35 24.57 -45.25
C PRO A 10 6.92 23.95 -43.99
N ARG A 11 8.19 23.57 -44.03
CA ARG A 11 8.98 23.22 -42.84
C ARG A 11 9.19 24.46 -42.00
N SER A 12 8.48 24.58 -40.87
CA SER A 12 8.77 25.57 -39.84
C SER A 12 10.09 25.18 -39.16
N GLU A 13 11.12 25.99 -39.36
CA GLU A 13 12.34 25.96 -38.54
C GLU A 13 11.98 26.36 -37.11
N HIS A 14 11.80 25.38 -36.25
CA HIS A 14 11.77 25.61 -34.80
C HIS A 14 13.20 26.00 -34.39
N ARG A 15 13.44 27.33 -34.27
CA ARG A 15 14.55 27.84 -33.47
C ARG A 15 14.36 27.31 -32.05
N LEU A 16 15.28 26.45 -31.63
CA LEU A 16 15.42 26.08 -30.22
C LEU A 16 15.61 27.37 -29.42
N GLN A 17 14.69 27.64 -28.51
CA GLN A 17 14.86 28.70 -27.56
C GLN A 17 16.09 28.45 -26.70
N PRO A 18 16.85 29.51 -26.32
CA PRO A 18 18.02 29.35 -25.50
C PRO A 18 17.62 28.77 -24.13
N ASP A 19 18.48 27.90 -23.62
CA ASP A 19 18.40 27.19 -22.36
C ASP A 19 17.82 28.08 -21.25
N LEU A 20 16.64 27.71 -20.76
CA LEU A 20 16.18 28.17 -19.46
C LEU A 20 17.25 27.80 -18.42
N PRO A 21 17.64 28.70 -17.51
CA PRO A 21 18.63 28.38 -16.49
C PRO A 21 18.17 27.11 -15.78
N ARG A 22 19.00 26.08 -15.79
CA ARG A 22 18.83 24.88 -14.96
C ARG A 22 18.74 25.38 -13.53
N SER A 23 17.51 25.54 -13.01
CA SER A 23 17.33 25.68 -11.60
C SER A 23 18.01 24.46 -10.98
N GLU A 24 19.13 24.69 -10.30
CA GLU A 24 19.73 23.69 -9.43
C GLU A 24 18.65 23.34 -8.41
N HIS A 25 17.83 22.33 -8.72
CA HIS A 25 17.03 21.65 -7.73
C HIS A 25 18.03 20.98 -6.79
N ARG A 26 18.53 21.73 -5.83
CA ARG A 26 19.22 21.16 -4.67
C ARG A 26 18.24 20.17 -4.08
N LEU A 27 18.60 18.88 -4.16
CA LEU A 27 18.00 17.86 -3.32
C LEU A 27 17.99 18.45 -1.92
N GLN A 28 16.87 18.39 -1.21
CA GLN A 28 16.84 18.81 0.19
C GLN A 28 18.00 18.15 0.92
N PRO A 29 18.69 18.84 1.85
CA PRO A 29 19.81 18.24 2.55
C PRO A 29 19.37 16.90 3.16
N ASP A 30 20.19 15.89 2.97
CA ASP A 30 19.91 14.55 3.51
C ASP A 30 19.72 14.63 5.03
N LEU A 31 18.71 13.92 5.53
CA LEU A 31 18.55 13.77 6.97
C LEU A 31 19.77 13.07 7.57
N PRO A 32 20.22 13.44 8.77
CA PRO A 32 21.18 12.63 9.50
C PRO A 32 20.63 11.20 9.66
N PRO A 33 21.49 10.19 9.91
CA PRO A 33 21.04 8.83 10.12
C PRO A 33 19.90 8.76 11.14
N GLN A 34 18.76 8.22 10.72
CA GLN A 34 17.56 8.05 11.55
C GLN A 34 17.47 6.62 12.04
N LYS A 35 16.92 6.40 13.24
CA LYS A 35 16.50 5.10 13.74
C LYS A 35 15.10 4.80 13.28
N VAL A 36 14.94 3.82 12.39
CA VAL A 36 13.65 3.50 11.77
C VAL A 36 13.23 2.08 12.11
N THR A 37 12.05 1.93 12.68
CA THR A 37 11.40 0.64 12.87
C THR A 37 10.45 0.37 11.71
N VAL A 38 10.55 -0.81 11.08
CA VAL A 38 9.61 -1.28 10.06
C VAL A 38 8.78 -2.42 10.65
N LEU A 39 7.49 -2.20 10.81
CA LEU A 39 6.52 -3.18 11.31
C LEU A 39 5.89 -3.93 10.13
N GLY A 40 6.19 -5.22 10.03
CA GLY A 40 5.87 -6.08 8.90
C GLY A 40 7.10 -6.29 8.00
N ALA A 41 7.81 -7.43 8.14
CA ALA A 41 8.94 -7.82 7.29
C ALA A 41 8.51 -8.70 6.10
N GLY A 42 7.26 -8.59 5.69
CA GLY A 42 6.77 -9.15 4.44
C GLY A 42 7.47 -8.53 3.22
N VAL A 43 7.04 -8.93 2.01
CA VAL A 43 7.68 -8.53 0.74
C VAL A 43 7.89 -7.01 0.63
N TRP A 44 6.88 -6.21 0.96
CA TRP A 44 6.97 -4.75 0.87
C TRP A 44 7.83 -4.15 1.99
N GLY A 45 7.61 -4.58 3.23
CA GLY A 45 8.33 -4.03 4.38
C GLY A 45 9.83 -4.27 4.31
N ILE A 46 10.27 -5.46 3.88
CA ILE A 46 11.71 -5.76 3.77
C ILE A 46 12.40 -4.98 2.64
N VAL A 47 11.68 -4.66 1.58
CA VAL A 47 12.19 -3.78 0.51
C VAL A 47 12.32 -2.35 1.00
N LEU A 48 11.33 -1.82 1.74
CA LEU A 48 11.41 -0.50 2.36
C LEU A 48 12.51 -0.43 3.42
N ALA A 49 12.64 -1.46 4.27
CA ALA A 49 13.72 -1.55 5.25
C ALA A 49 15.10 -1.49 4.58
N SER A 50 15.29 -2.25 3.50
CA SER A 50 16.54 -2.25 2.74
C SER A 50 16.78 -0.92 2.01
N HIS A 51 15.72 -0.28 1.50
CA HIS A 51 15.80 1.04 0.88
C HIS A 51 16.31 2.09 1.86
N LEU A 52 15.74 2.14 3.07
CA LEU A 52 16.13 3.06 4.14
C LEU A 52 17.55 2.78 4.66
N ALA A 53 17.89 1.50 4.83
CA ALA A 53 19.22 1.09 5.27
C ALA A 53 20.31 1.48 4.25
N ARG A 54 20.06 1.29 2.95
CA ARG A 54 20.97 1.74 1.88
C ARG A 54 21.12 3.25 1.81
N LYS A 55 20.14 4.01 2.32
CA LYS A 55 20.21 5.45 2.47
C LYS A 55 21.00 5.90 3.70
N GLY A 56 21.48 4.98 4.51
CA GLY A 56 22.33 5.25 5.69
C GLY A 56 21.56 5.36 7.01
N HIS A 57 20.28 4.97 7.04
CA HIS A 57 19.51 4.92 8.28
C HIS A 57 19.77 3.62 9.05
N VAL A 58 19.60 3.66 10.38
CA VAL A 58 19.66 2.48 11.25
C VAL A 58 18.26 1.84 11.27
N VAL A 59 18.12 0.67 10.67
CA VAL A 59 16.80 0.08 10.43
C VAL A 59 16.64 -1.24 11.18
N ARG A 60 15.52 -1.37 11.87
CA ARG A 60 15.02 -2.62 12.44
C ARG A 60 13.72 -3.01 11.76
N ALA A 61 13.64 -4.26 11.31
CA ALA A 61 12.42 -4.81 10.73
C ALA A 61 11.88 -5.94 11.60
N TRP A 62 10.62 -5.84 11.96
CA TRP A 62 9.90 -6.79 12.79
C TRP A 62 8.82 -7.50 11.99
N ASP A 63 8.63 -8.78 12.27
CA ASP A 63 7.46 -9.53 11.81
C ASP A 63 7.05 -10.54 12.88
N VAL A 64 5.75 -10.82 12.94
CA VAL A 64 5.19 -11.85 13.82
C VAL A 64 5.55 -13.25 13.33
N ALA A 65 5.75 -13.42 12.03
CA ALA A 65 6.06 -14.70 11.41
C ALA A 65 7.54 -15.07 11.61
N ALA A 66 7.81 -15.86 12.65
CA ALA A 66 9.15 -16.29 13.03
C ALA A 66 9.92 -16.95 11.88
N GLN A 67 9.26 -17.79 11.08
CA GLN A 67 9.87 -18.48 9.94
C GLN A 67 10.33 -17.50 8.85
N VAL A 68 9.60 -16.40 8.63
CA VAL A 68 9.99 -15.35 7.68
C VAL A 68 11.24 -14.64 8.17
N VAL A 69 11.25 -14.23 9.43
CA VAL A 69 12.40 -13.53 10.05
C VAL A 69 13.64 -14.41 10.05
N GLU A 70 13.53 -15.67 10.48
CA GLU A 70 14.65 -16.59 10.53
C GLU A 70 15.22 -16.86 9.14
N ARG A 71 14.37 -17.12 8.16
CA ARG A 71 14.81 -17.27 6.77
C ARG A 71 15.54 -16.03 6.24
N LEU A 72 14.99 -14.83 6.52
CA LEU A 72 15.64 -13.58 6.12
C LEU A 72 16.99 -13.38 6.80
N ARG A 73 17.13 -13.78 8.08
CA ARG A 73 18.42 -13.75 8.81
C ARG A 73 19.47 -14.66 8.17
N GLN A 74 19.06 -15.88 7.80
CA GLN A 74 19.98 -16.89 7.26
C GLN A 74 20.39 -16.61 5.81
N THR A 75 19.44 -16.15 4.98
CA THR A 75 19.66 -16.08 3.52
C THR A 75 19.78 -14.66 2.97
N LEU A 76 19.39 -13.65 3.74
CA LEU A 76 19.22 -12.26 3.30
C LEU A 76 18.36 -12.14 2.00
N SER A 77 17.51 -13.14 1.75
CA SER A 77 16.66 -13.20 0.55
C SER A 77 15.22 -13.52 0.93
N HIS A 78 14.28 -12.97 0.17
CA HIS A 78 12.87 -13.25 0.34
C HIS A 78 12.37 -14.18 -0.78
N PRO A 79 11.68 -15.32 -0.45
CA PRO A 79 11.30 -16.32 -1.45
C PRO A 79 10.44 -15.77 -2.60
N LYS A 80 9.64 -14.76 -2.32
CA LYS A 80 8.75 -14.10 -3.30
C LYS A 80 9.43 -12.93 -4.05
N LEU A 81 10.75 -12.74 -3.87
CA LEU A 81 11.56 -11.70 -4.56
C LEU A 81 12.87 -12.31 -5.08
N PRO A 82 12.82 -13.10 -6.15
CA PRO A 82 14.04 -13.69 -6.73
C PRO A 82 15.06 -12.61 -7.10
N GLY A 83 16.32 -12.82 -6.70
CA GLY A 83 17.43 -11.90 -6.98
C GLY A 83 17.49 -10.65 -6.08
N PHE A 84 16.53 -10.45 -5.17
CA PHE A 84 16.62 -9.37 -4.17
C PHE A 84 17.44 -9.84 -2.97
N ARG A 85 18.40 -9.01 -2.56
CA ARG A 85 19.17 -9.19 -1.33
C ARG A 85 18.84 -8.07 -0.34
N VAL A 86 18.46 -8.45 0.85
CA VAL A 86 18.25 -7.54 1.98
C VAL A 86 19.57 -6.84 2.31
N ALA A 87 19.53 -5.56 2.62
CA ALA A 87 20.73 -4.83 3.04
C ALA A 87 21.26 -5.43 4.35
N ASP A 88 22.56 -5.73 4.38
CA ASP A 88 23.24 -6.44 5.50
C ASP A 88 23.12 -5.68 6.84
N THR A 89 22.84 -4.37 6.80
CA THR A 89 22.68 -3.50 7.96
C THR A 89 21.27 -3.51 8.56
N VAL A 90 20.30 -4.17 7.92
CA VAL A 90 18.94 -4.32 8.47
C VAL A 90 18.95 -5.33 9.59
N GLN A 91 18.56 -4.90 10.78
CA GLN A 91 18.39 -5.78 11.93
C GLN A 91 16.99 -6.38 11.91
N LEU A 92 16.88 -7.70 11.97
CA LEU A 92 15.63 -8.44 11.89
C LEU A 92 15.27 -9.01 13.27
N THR A 93 14.00 -8.89 13.69
CA THR A 93 13.55 -9.41 14.98
C THR A 93 12.07 -9.83 14.94
N THR A 94 11.72 -10.81 15.76
CA THR A 94 10.34 -11.18 16.08
C THR A 94 9.88 -10.56 17.40
N ASN A 95 10.79 -9.95 18.14
CA ASN A 95 10.48 -9.28 19.38
C ASN A 95 10.12 -7.80 19.12
N LEU A 96 8.86 -7.46 19.31
CA LEU A 96 8.35 -6.10 19.08
C LEU A 96 9.04 -5.06 19.98
N ALA A 97 9.31 -5.41 21.24
CA ALA A 97 10.00 -4.51 22.17
C ALA A 97 11.44 -4.19 21.71
N GLU A 98 12.15 -5.17 21.15
CA GLU A 98 13.47 -4.93 20.55
C GLU A 98 13.39 -4.07 19.29
N ALA A 99 12.33 -4.26 18.49
CA ALA A 99 12.17 -3.49 17.26
C ALA A 99 12.03 -1.99 17.52
N VAL A 100 11.42 -1.60 18.63
CA VAL A 100 11.15 -0.19 18.98
C VAL A 100 12.12 0.40 20.01
N ASP A 101 12.98 -0.40 20.66
CA ASP A 101 13.94 0.06 21.67
C ASP A 101 15.38 -0.07 21.18
N PHE A 102 15.91 0.95 20.54
CA PHE A 102 17.29 1.01 20.01
C PHE A 102 18.37 1.16 21.10
N SER A 103 18.02 1.22 22.38
CA SER A 103 19.00 1.17 23.46
C SER A 103 19.63 -0.22 23.66
N LYS A 104 18.94 -1.26 23.16
CA LYS A 104 19.35 -2.65 23.23
C LYS A 104 19.81 -3.16 21.87
N ASN A 105 20.77 -4.08 21.85
CA ASN A 105 21.07 -4.80 20.61
C ASN A 105 19.97 -5.84 20.36
N CYS A 106 19.62 -6.06 19.08
CA CYS A 106 18.75 -7.19 18.74
C CYS A 106 19.45 -8.50 19.13
N SER A 107 18.74 -9.37 19.84
CA SER A 107 19.23 -10.69 20.16
C SER A 107 19.46 -11.50 18.87
N SER A 108 20.62 -12.14 18.77
CA SER A 108 20.92 -13.11 17.72
C SER A 108 20.45 -14.53 18.11
N GLU A 109 19.79 -14.68 19.27
CA GLU A 109 19.35 -15.97 19.75
C GLU A 109 18.27 -16.58 18.84
N PRO A 110 18.37 -17.88 18.53
CA PRO A 110 17.29 -18.59 17.85
C PRO A 110 16.02 -18.57 18.70
N ILE A 111 14.90 -18.50 18.02
CA ILE A 111 13.56 -18.48 18.66
C ILE A 111 13.40 -19.80 19.42
N GLY A 112 13.09 -19.72 20.71
CA GLY A 112 12.85 -20.92 21.53
C GLY A 112 11.70 -21.77 20.96
N GLU A 113 11.84 -23.09 21.02
CA GLU A 113 10.92 -24.08 20.42
C GLU A 113 9.44 -23.85 20.79
N HIS A 114 9.14 -23.33 21.97
CA HIS A 114 7.77 -23.01 22.39
C HIS A 114 7.11 -21.82 21.67
N GLN A 115 7.88 -20.94 21.03
CA GLN A 115 7.32 -19.87 20.17
C GLN A 115 7.15 -20.33 18.72
N ALA A 116 7.86 -21.39 18.31
CA ALA A 116 7.76 -21.94 16.96
C ALA A 116 6.47 -22.78 16.78
N GLU A 117 6.01 -23.48 17.83
CA GLU A 117 4.79 -24.30 17.78
C GLU A 117 3.50 -23.49 17.64
N ALA A 118 3.46 -22.26 18.16
CA ALA A 118 2.31 -21.36 18.01
C ALA A 118 2.17 -20.77 16.58
N CYS A 119 3.17 -20.94 15.72
CA CYS A 119 3.26 -20.35 14.37
C CYS A 119 3.32 -21.39 13.24
N THR A 120 2.97 -22.65 13.46
CA THR A 120 2.86 -23.66 12.38
C THR A 120 1.59 -23.49 11.53
N LEU A 121 1.11 -22.27 11.35
CA LEU A 121 0.01 -22.00 10.44
C LEU A 121 0.57 -21.92 9.02
N ASN A 122 0.10 -22.83 8.17
CA ASN A 122 0.25 -22.78 6.73
C ASN A 122 -0.04 -21.37 6.22
N GLU A 123 0.72 -20.83 5.25
CA GLU A 123 0.59 -19.46 4.74
C GLU A 123 -0.85 -19.07 4.35
N ASN A 124 -1.70 -20.06 4.03
CA ASN A 124 -3.14 -19.88 3.80
C ASN A 124 -3.98 -19.80 5.10
N GLN A 125 -3.42 -20.16 6.26
CA GLN A 125 -4.04 -20.06 7.58
C GLN A 125 -3.59 -18.79 8.36
N ALA A 126 -2.70 -17.98 7.81
CA ALA A 126 -2.44 -16.64 8.32
C ALA A 126 -3.69 -15.74 8.28
N GLU A 127 -4.72 -16.13 7.53
CA GLU A 127 -6.07 -15.54 7.62
C GLU A 127 -6.77 -15.82 8.97
N ALA A 128 -6.39 -16.87 9.66
CA ALA A 128 -7.02 -17.30 10.91
C ALA A 128 -6.17 -17.03 12.17
N CYS A 129 -5.03 -16.37 12.06
CA CYS A 129 -4.40 -15.76 13.20
C CYS A 129 -5.23 -14.54 13.61
N THR A 130 -6.49 -14.81 13.91
CA THR A 130 -7.29 -13.98 14.80
C THR A 130 -6.51 -13.99 16.11
N LEU A 131 -5.94 -12.85 16.43
CA LEU A 131 -5.31 -12.51 17.70
C LEU A 131 -6.30 -12.62 18.88
N ASN A 132 -7.22 -13.59 18.78
CA ASN A 132 -8.21 -13.99 19.76
C ASN A 132 -7.73 -15.23 20.52
N GLY A 133 -6.62 -15.10 21.21
CA GLY A 133 -6.15 -16.17 22.07
C GLY A 133 -5.12 -15.62 23.04
N GLU A 134 -5.39 -15.75 24.30
CA GLU A 134 -4.59 -15.23 25.41
C GLU A 134 -3.18 -15.85 25.53
N GLU A 135 -2.77 -16.76 24.64
CA GLU A 135 -1.46 -17.41 24.63
C GLU A 135 -0.72 -17.16 23.31
N GLY A 136 -0.02 -16.02 23.20
CA GLY A 136 0.87 -15.74 22.08
C GLY A 136 0.88 -14.30 21.53
N ALA A 137 -0.03 -13.44 21.98
CA ALA A 137 0.02 -12.04 21.61
C ALA A 137 1.36 -11.41 22.10
N PRO A 138 2.10 -10.68 21.25
CA PRO A 138 3.29 -9.99 21.72
C PRO A 138 2.90 -9.05 22.86
N ARG A 139 3.70 -9.05 23.94
CA ARG A 139 3.49 -8.12 25.05
C ARG A 139 3.47 -6.70 24.50
N ALA A 140 2.49 -5.90 24.93
CA ALA A 140 2.40 -4.50 24.57
C ALA A 140 3.79 -3.82 24.70
N ALA A 141 4.30 -3.30 23.59
CA ALA A 141 5.59 -2.62 23.57
C ALA A 141 5.34 -1.13 23.75
N LEU A 142 5.82 -0.58 24.87
CA LEU A 142 5.86 0.87 25.03
C LEU A 142 6.85 1.43 24.03
N ILE A 143 6.37 2.23 23.07
CA ILE A 143 7.27 2.92 22.15
C ILE A 143 8.00 4.03 22.90
N PRO A 144 9.34 3.99 23.02
CA PRO A 144 10.09 5.05 23.64
C PRO A 144 9.89 6.39 22.95
N ALA A 145 9.93 7.48 23.70
CA ALA A 145 9.78 8.83 23.15
C ALA A 145 10.87 9.16 22.11
N VAL A 146 10.50 9.97 21.10
CA VAL A 146 11.46 10.52 20.13
C VAL A 146 12.58 11.27 20.84
N GLY A 147 13.82 11.04 20.42
CA GLY A 147 14.99 11.68 21.01
C GLY A 147 15.46 11.06 22.34
N SER A 148 14.74 10.05 22.89
CA SER A 148 15.28 9.23 23.96
C SER A 148 16.43 8.36 23.42
N LYS A 149 17.35 7.94 24.32
CA LYS A 149 18.50 7.11 23.90
C LYS A 149 18.10 5.83 23.16
N GLY A 150 16.89 5.31 23.42
CA GLY A 150 16.38 4.05 22.85
C GLY A 150 15.24 4.20 21.85
N GLY A 151 14.61 5.36 21.71
CA GLY A 151 13.43 5.52 20.84
C GLY A 151 13.76 5.51 19.35
N PRO A 152 12.83 5.00 18.50
CA PRO A 152 12.91 5.22 17.07
C PRO A 152 12.60 6.67 16.72
N ASP A 153 13.20 7.18 15.65
CA ASP A 153 12.88 8.49 15.09
C ASP A 153 11.62 8.41 14.21
N CYS A 154 11.34 7.21 13.68
CA CYS A 154 10.18 6.95 12.81
C CYS A 154 9.80 5.46 12.85
N VAL A 155 8.49 5.18 12.72
CA VAL A 155 7.93 3.84 12.57
C VAL A 155 7.25 3.73 11.22
N VAL A 156 7.60 2.73 10.41
CA VAL A 156 7.01 2.42 9.10
C VAL A 156 6.11 1.20 9.26
N VAL A 157 4.83 1.33 8.93
CA VAL A 157 3.85 0.23 9.01
C VAL A 157 3.65 -0.35 7.61
N ALA A 158 4.14 -1.57 7.40
CA ALA A 158 4.06 -2.30 6.13
C ALA A 158 3.41 -3.69 6.29
N ALA A 159 2.62 -3.87 7.33
CA ALA A 159 1.85 -5.06 7.59
C ALA A 159 0.61 -5.15 6.66
N ALA A 160 -0.02 -6.32 6.59
CA ALA A 160 -1.32 -6.47 5.96
C ALA A 160 -2.38 -5.63 6.69
N SER A 161 -3.41 -5.17 5.96
CA SER A 161 -4.42 -4.22 6.49
C SER A 161 -5.07 -4.69 7.78
N HIS A 162 -5.40 -5.98 7.89
CA HIS A 162 -6.04 -6.59 9.06
C HIS A 162 -5.17 -6.60 10.33
N GLY A 163 -3.84 -6.44 10.20
CA GLY A 163 -2.92 -6.39 11.34
C GLY A 163 -2.69 -4.99 11.91
N VAL A 164 -3.14 -3.94 11.23
CA VAL A 164 -2.81 -2.55 11.60
C VAL A 164 -3.40 -2.15 12.95
N ARG A 165 -4.63 -2.56 13.26
CA ARG A 165 -5.26 -2.27 14.56
C ARG A 165 -4.48 -2.88 15.71
N ALA A 166 -4.14 -4.15 15.61
CA ALA A 166 -3.35 -4.83 16.64
C ALA A 166 -1.99 -4.16 16.85
N LEU A 167 -1.31 -3.76 15.76
CA LEU A 167 -0.06 -3.00 15.85
C LEU A 167 -0.26 -1.66 16.56
N ALA A 168 -1.34 -0.94 16.26
CA ALA A 168 -1.66 0.32 16.92
C ALA A 168 -1.95 0.13 18.43
N GLU A 169 -2.61 -0.95 18.81
CA GLU A 169 -2.91 -1.30 20.21
C GLU A 169 -1.63 -1.71 20.95
N TRP A 170 -0.80 -2.58 20.38
CA TRP A 170 0.45 -3.03 21.01
C TRP A 170 1.48 -1.92 21.16
N CYS A 171 1.47 -0.97 20.23
CA CYS A 171 2.40 0.16 20.19
C CYS A 171 1.72 1.46 20.67
N ARG A 172 0.64 1.39 21.42
CA ARG A 172 -0.08 2.57 21.89
C ARG A 172 0.84 3.43 22.77
N PRO A 173 0.96 4.73 22.49
CA PRO A 173 1.71 5.63 23.35
C PRO A 173 1.16 5.63 24.77
N PRO A 174 2.03 5.73 25.82
CA PRO A 174 1.59 5.92 27.19
C PRO A 174 0.65 7.11 27.33
N ALA A 175 -0.34 7.04 28.23
CA ALA A 175 -1.36 8.08 28.36
C ALA A 175 -0.78 9.44 28.78
N ASP A 176 0.36 9.46 29.45
CA ASP A 176 1.11 10.65 29.87
C ASP A 176 2.13 11.13 28.83
N GLN A 177 2.35 10.39 27.73
CA GLN A 177 3.28 10.78 26.68
C GLN A 177 2.60 11.77 25.72
N PRO A 178 3.09 13.01 25.63
CA PRO A 178 2.51 13.98 24.68
C PRO A 178 2.72 13.53 23.23
N PRO A 179 1.77 13.80 22.32
CA PRO A 179 1.88 13.40 20.90
C PRO A 179 3.19 13.82 20.24
N ARG A 180 3.70 15.00 20.56
CA ARG A 180 5.00 15.50 20.02
C ARG A 180 6.20 14.63 20.36
N GLN A 181 6.13 13.83 21.40
CA GLN A 181 7.18 12.90 21.84
C GLN A 181 6.99 11.49 21.25
N THR A 182 5.84 11.22 20.65
CA THR A 182 5.58 9.95 19.97
C THR A 182 6.27 9.96 18.58
N PRO A 183 7.04 8.93 18.21
CA PRO A 183 7.61 8.85 16.89
C PRO A 183 6.51 8.90 15.82
N PRO A 184 6.73 9.57 14.70
CA PRO A 184 5.78 9.56 13.61
C PRO A 184 5.62 8.16 13.02
N TRP A 185 4.40 7.83 12.61
CA TRP A 185 4.08 6.61 11.92
C TRP A 185 3.83 6.87 10.44
N VAL A 186 4.51 6.10 9.59
CA VAL A 186 4.34 6.13 8.13
C VAL A 186 3.63 4.87 7.71
N VAL A 187 2.36 5.00 7.35
CA VAL A 187 1.48 3.90 6.96
C VAL A 187 1.70 3.61 5.46
N CYS A 188 2.20 2.42 5.17
CA CYS A 188 2.38 1.90 3.81
C CYS A 188 1.37 0.77 3.49
N SER A 189 0.61 0.32 4.50
CA SER A 189 -0.47 -0.65 4.36
C SER A 189 -1.65 -0.02 3.61
N LYS A 190 -2.26 -0.77 2.70
CA LYS A 190 -3.39 -0.31 1.88
C LYS A 190 -4.60 -1.18 2.20
N GLY A 191 -5.72 -0.57 2.53
CA GLY A 191 -6.95 -1.28 2.86
C GLY A 191 -7.92 -0.41 3.65
N ILE A 192 -9.12 -0.95 3.85
CA ILE A 192 -10.19 -0.38 4.67
C ILE A 192 -10.62 -1.49 5.62
N GLU A 193 -10.59 -1.21 6.92
CA GLU A 193 -10.97 -2.19 7.94
C GLU A 193 -12.46 -2.54 7.83
N GLU A 194 -12.81 -3.81 7.95
CA GLU A 194 -14.19 -4.28 7.69
C GLU A 194 -15.17 -3.79 8.78
N ASP A 195 -14.78 -3.84 10.04
CA ASP A 195 -15.68 -3.51 11.16
C ASP A 195 -15.92 -2.01 11.33
N SER A 196 -14.85 -1.22 11.30
CA SER A 196 -14.94 0.23 11.51
C SER A 196 -15.16 1.02 10.24
N LEU A 197 -14.90 0.42 9.08
CA LEU A 197 -14.88 1.06 7.75
C LEU A 197 -13.87 2.21 7.65
N LEU A 198 -12.85 2.20 8.50
CA LEU A 198 -11.78 3.20 8.50
C LEU A 198 -10.60 2.77 7.61
N PRO A 199 -9.99 3.69 6.87
CA PRO A 199 -8.69 3.45 6.27
C PRO A 199 -7.61 3.36 7.36
N MET A 200 -6.43 2.89 7.02
CA MET A 200 -5.42 2.44 7.99
C MET A 200 -4.91 3.54 8.94
N ALA A 201 -4.71 4.77 8.46
CA ALA A 201 -4.37 5.91 9.31
C ALA A 201 -5.53 6.24 10.28
N GLY A 202 -6.77 6.14 9.79
CA GLY A 202 -7.97 6.31 10.61
C GLY A 202 -8.10 5.22 11.69
N VAL A 203 -7.69 3.98 11.40
CA VAL A 203 -7.63 2.90 12.38
C VAL A 203 -6.65 3.26 13.50
N ILE A 204 -5.44 3.70 13.17
CA ILE A 204 -4.44 4.11 14.18
C ILE A 204 -4.96 5.29 14.99
N GLU A 205 -5.53 6.31 14.35
CA GLU A 205 -6.13 7.45 15.04
C GLU A 205 -7.26 7.03 15.98
N SER A 206 -8.09 6.07 15.58
CA SER A 206 -9.19 5.56 16.44
C SER A 206 -8.69 4.88 17.72
N VAL A 207 -7.50 4.27 17.66
CA VAL A 207 -6.86 3.60 18.81
C VAL A 207 -6.14 4.61 19.71
N TRP A 208 -5.39 5.56 19.13
CA TRP A 208 -4.54 6.49 19.87
C TRP A 208 -5.26 7.77 20.30
N GLY A 209 -6.29 8.18 19.55
CA GLY A 209 -7.04 9.41 19.72
C GLY A 209 -6.62 10.54 18.76
N ALA A 210 -7.53 11.49 18.56
CA ALA A 210 -7.36 12.61 17.63
C ALA A 210 -6.08 13.46 17.84
N PRO A 211 -5.54 13.65 19.05
CA PRO A 211 -4.29 14.41 19.21
C PRO A 211 -3.08 13.84 18.49
N TYR A 212 -3.13 12.55 18.12
CA TYR A 212 -2.03 11.87 17.41
C TYR A 212 -2.14 11.93 15.89
N ARG A 213 -3.21 12.50 15.33
CA ARG A 213 -3.41 12.64 13.87
C ARG A 213 -2.19 13.23 13.16
N ASP A 214 -1.61 14.30 13.72
CA ASP A 214 -0.43 14.99 13.17
C ASP A 214 0.87 14.18 13.30
N ARG A 215 0.82 12.98 13.88
CA ARG A 215 1.94 12.03 13.96
C ARG A 215 1.79 10.86 12.98
N ILE A 216 0.76 10.87 12.13
CA ILE A 216 0.48 9.83 11.17
C ILE A 216 0.66 10.40 9.77
N ALA A 217 1.45 9.72 8.94
CA ALA A 217 1.58 9.97 7.52
C ALA A 217 1.29 8.68 6.74
N VAL A 218 0.91 8.82 5.48
CA VAL A 218 0.66 7.71 4.56
C VAL A 218 1.62 7.80 3.40
N LEU A 219 2.26 6.69 3.02
CA LEU A 219 3.07 6.58 1.81
C LEU A 219 2.36 5.67 0.81
N SER A 220 1.93 6.22 -0.33
CA SER A 220 1.16 5.49 -1.34
C SER A 220 1.49 5.99 -2.75
N GLY A 221 1.14 5.18 -3.76
CA GLY A 221 1.39 5.48 -5.17
C GLY A 221 1.84 4.24 -5.94
N PRO A 222 2.13 4.39 -7.25
CA PRO A 222 2.55 3.29 -8.10
C PRO A 222 3.92 2.74 -7.68
N SER A 223 3.94 1.58 -7.03
CA SER A 223 5.14 1.03 -6.40
C SER A 223 5.11 -0.50 -6.33
N PHE A 224 5.22 -1.18 -7.47
CA PHE A 224 5.42 -2.63 -7.45
C PHE A 224 6.70 -2.99 -6.71
N THR A 225 6.55 -3.83 -5.70
CA THR A 225 7.65 -4.19 -4.79
C THR A 225 8.86 -4.75 -5.53
N ALA A 226 8.66 -5.58 -6.56
CA ALA A 226 9.74 -6.16 -7.36
C ALA A 226 10.51 -5.10 -8.16
N GLU A 227 9.87 -4.01 -8.57
CA GLU A 227 10.52 -2.92 -9.29
C GLU A 227 11.32 -2.03 -8.33
N VAL A 228 10.75 -1.70 -7.17
CA VAL A 228 11.45 -0.96 -6.12
C VAL A 228 12.67 -1.76 -5.61
N ALA A 229 12.53 -3.08 -5.44
CA ALA A 229 13.62 -3.97 -5.07
C ALA A 229 14.80 -3.93 -6.06
N ARG A 230 14.49 -3.79 -7.36
CA ARG A 230 15.46 -3.62 -8.45
C ARG A 230 15.95 -2.18 -8.63
N GLN A 231 15.53 -1.27 -7.75
CA GLN A 231 15.85 0.16 -7.81
C GLN A 231 15.45 0.83 -9.14
N LEU A 232 14.35 0.36 -9.74
CA LEU A 232 13.77 1.04 -10.90
C LEU A 232 13.13 2.37 -10.47
N PRO A 233 13.10 3.37 -11.35
CA PRO A 233 12.49 4.65 -11.05
C PRO A 233 11.06 4.48 -10.55
N THR A 234 10.80 4.97 -9.33
CA THR A 234 9.51 4.86 -8.66
C THR A 234 9.11 6.23 -8.12
N THR A 235 7.85 6.58 -8.26
CA THR A 235 7.32 7.86 -7.78
C THR A 235 6.07 7.61 -6.95
N VAL A 236 6.06 8.13 -5.71
CA VAL A 236 4.96 7.98 -4.76
C VAL A 236 4.61 9.33 -4.12
N CYS A 237 3.58 9.37 -3.28
CA CYS A 237 3.28 10.52 -2.44
C CYS A 237 3.28 10.15 -0.96
N ALA A 238 3.72 11.12 -0.14
CA ALA A 238 3.63 11.13 1.31
C ALA A 238 2.53 12.10 1.73
N ALA A 239 1.49 11.62 2.38
CA ALA A 239 0.36 12.43 2.82
C ALA A 239 0.31 12.55 4.35
N SER A 240 0.10 13.75 4.86
CA SER A 240 -0.14 14.00 6.28
C SER A 240 -0.91 15.31 6.46
N THR A 241 -1.77 15.38 7.48
CA THR A 241 -2.39 16.65 7.94
C THR A 241 -1.35 17.65 8.45
N ASN A 242 -0.17 17.16 8.84
CA ASN A 242 0.97 17.97 9.23
C ASN A 242 1.97 18.11 8.06
N PRO A 243 2.09 19.28 7.42
CA PRO A 243 2.99 19.47 6.27
C PRO A 243 4.46 19.15 6.59
N ARG A 244 4.91 19.44 7.81
CA ARG A 244 6.28 19.13 8.23
C ARG A 244 6.54 17.63 8.29
N LEU A 245 5.50 16.84 8.60
CA LEU A 245 5.62 15.38 8.62
C LEU A 245 5.66 14.82 7.19
N SER A 246 4.85 15.33 6.26
CA SER A 246 4.92 14.90 4.86
C SER A 246 6.28 15.25 4.22
N GLU A 247 6.85 16.42 4.51
CA GLU A 247 8.21 16.82 4.09
C GLU A 247 9.30 15.94 4.73
N TYR A 248 9.16 15.61 6.01
CA TYR A 248 10.08 14.68 6.69
C TYR A 248 10.05 13.29 6.02
N VAL A 249 8.86 12.73 5.75
CA VAL A 249 8.71 11.45 5.06
C VAL A 249 9.25 11.52 3.64
N GLN A 250 9.00 12.62 2.93
CA GLN A 250 9.60 12.87 1.61
C GLN A 250 11.13 12.76 1.69
N THR A 251 11.76 13.47 2.59
CA THR A 251 13.22 13.47 2.75
C THR A 251 13.74 12.11 3.20
N LEU A 252 13.01 11.43 4.10
CA LEU A 252 13.38 10.10 4.62
C LEU A 252 13.47 9.05 3.51
N PHE A 253 12.54 9.06 2.55
CA PHE A 253 12.47 8.04 1.50
C PHE A 253 13.10 8.46 0.17
N MET A 254 13.24 9.76 -0.11
CA MET A 254 13.69 10.25 -1.42
C MET A 254 15.12 9.81 -1.75
N THR A 255 15.30 9.31 -2.98
CA THR A 255 16.59 9.02 -3.60
C THR A 255 16.55 9.44 -5.08
N ASN A 256 17.64 9.25 -5.82
CA ASN A 256 17.66 9.47 -7.26
C ASN A 256 16.82 8.44 -8.06
N ARG A 257 16.33 7.36 -7.41
CA ARG A 257 15.48 6.32 -8.01
C ARG A 257 14.10 6.23 -7.35
N PHE A 258 13.91 6.83 -6.19
CA PHE A 258 12.64 6.82 -5.47
C PHE A 258 12.24 8.26 -5.16
N ARG A 259 11.26 8.78 -5.92
CA ARG A 259 10.79 10.15 -5.78
C ARG A 259 9.52 10.20 -4.95
N VAL A 260 9.46 11.13 -4.02
CA VAL A 260 8.31 11.34 -3.13
C VAL A 260 7.76 12.75 -3.30
N TYR A 261 6.45 12.87 -3.56
CA TYR A 261 5.73 14.14 -3.53
C TYR A 261 4.94 14.27 -2.24
N THR A 262 4.79 15.47 -1.73
CA THR A 262 3.98 15.73 -0.53
C THR A 262 2.52 15.95 -0.91
N GLN A 263 1.61 15.58 0.02
CA GLN A 263 0.16 15.70 -0.11
C GLN A 263 -0.44 15.95 1.28
N ASP A 264 -1.55 16.68 1.36
CA ASP A 264 -2.27 16.96 2.61
C ASP A 264 -3.63 16.24 2.72
N ASP A 265 -4.13 15.65 1.63
CA ASP A 265 -5.35 14.82 1.61
C ASP A 265 -5.03 13.36 1.93
N VAL A 266 -4.86 13.08 3.23
CA VAL A 266 -4.59 11.72 3.73
C VAL A 266 -5.68 10.75 3.31
N LEU A 267 -6.95 11.15 3.46
CA LEU A 267 -8.10 10.30 3.16
C LEU A 267 -8.15 9.92 1.68
N GLY A 268 -7.97 10.88 0.77
CA GLY A 268 -7.96 10.62 -0.67
C GLY A 268 -6.82 9.70 -1.09
N VAL A 269 -5.63 9.87 -0.50
CA VAL A 269 -4.46 9.01 -0.77
C VAL A 269 -4.71 7.56 -0.30
N GLU A 270 -5.31 7.36 0.87
CA GLU A 270 -5.62 6.04 1.39
C GLU A 270 -6.73 5.33 0.62
N LEU A 271 -7.81 6.07 0.30
CA LEU A 271 -8.93 5.53 -0.47
C LEU A 271 -8.49 5.16 -1.90
N GLY A 272 -7.68 6.01 -2.54
CA GLY A 272 -7.09 5.70 -3.84
C GLY A 272 -6.28 4.41 -3.83
N GLY A 273 -5.36 4.29 -2.87
CA GLY A 273 -4.53 3.10 -2.70
C GLY A 273 -5.29 1.82 -2.34
N SER A 274 -6.45 1.94 -1.69
CA SER A 274 -7.28 0.80 -1.26
C SER A 274 -8.27 0.37 -2.34
N LEU A 275 -9.06 1.29 -2.87
CA LEU A 275 -10.14 1.02 -3.83
C LEU A 275 -9.62 0.51 -5.18
N LYS A 276 -8.43 0.96 -5.62
CA LYS A 276 -7.80 0.47 -6.86
C LYS A 276 -7.70 -1.05 -6.92
N ASN A 277 -7.54 -1.71 -5.77
CA ASN A 277 -7.38 -3.16 -5.69
C ASN A 277 -8.65 -3.90 -6.12
N VAL A 278 -9.81 -3.32 -5.83
CA VAL A 278 -11.11 -3.85 -6.27
C VAL A 278 -11.27 -3.71 -7.78
N ILE A 279 -10.94 -2.53 -8.31
CA ILE A 279 -10.99 -2.27 -9.76
C ILE A 279 -9.99 -3.15 -10.51
N ALA A 280 -8.83 -3.43 -9.92
CA ALA A 280 -7.83 -4.32 -10.52
C ALA A 280 -8.32 -5.78 -10.61
N ILE A 281 -9.15 -6.26 -9.67
CA ILE A 281 -9.82 -7.58 -9.82
C ILE A 281 -10.73 -7.57 -11.04
N ALA A 282 -11.56 -6.53 -11.21
CA ALA A 282 -12.43 -6.40 -12.38
C ALA A 282 -11.63 -6.31 -13.69
N ALA A 283 -10.49 -5.60 -13.69
CA ALA A 283 -9.59 -5.53 -14.86
C ALA A 283 -8.99 -6.91 -15.19
N GLY A 284 -8.62 -7.67 -14.16
CA GLY A 284 -8.17 -9.05 -14.33
C GLY A 284 -9.26 -9.97 -14.91
N VAL A 285 -10.51 -9.79 -14.48
CA VAL A 285 -11.66 -10.50 -15.08
C VAL A 285 -11.80 -10.12 -16.56
N CYS A 286 -11.72 -8.83 -16.88
CA CYS A 286 -11.80 -8.33 -18.25
C CYS A 286 -10.72 -8.99 -19.15
N ASP A 287 -9.48 -9.04 -18.69
CA ASP A 287 -8.37 -9.65 -19.42
C ASP A 287 -8.50 -11.19 -19.50
N GLY A 288 -8.94 -11.84 -18.42
CA GLY A 288 -9.16 -13.30 -18.41
C GLY A 288 -10.29 -13.77 -19.31
N MET A 289 -11.28 -12.91 -19.59
CA MET A 289 -12.36 -13.11 -20.54
C MET A 289 -12.01 -12.65 -21.96
N GLU A 290 -10.80 -12.11 -22.19
CA GLU A 290 -10.32 -11.65 -23.50
C GLU A 290 -11.19 -10.55 -24.12
N LEU A 291 -11.74 -9.62 -23.30
CA LEU A 291 -12.65 -8.55 -23.76
C LEU A 291 -11.94 -7.41 -24.52
N GLY A 292 -10.61 -7.40 -24.50
CA GLY A 292 -9.77 -6.46 -25.22
C GLY A 292 -9.53 -5.12 -24.51
N ASP A 293 -8.65 -4.31 -25.12
CA ASP A 293 -8.13 -3.08 -24.52
C ASP A 293 -9.20 -1.98 -24.36
N ASN A 294 -10.17 -1.91 -25.26
CA ASN A 294 -11.26 -0.92 -25.17
C ASN A 294 -12.10 -1.13 -23.91
N ALA A 295 -12.46 -2.41 -23.60
CA ALA A 295 -13.21 -2.75 -22.40
C ALA A 295 -12.41 -2.45 -21.15
N ARG A 296 -11.12 -2.81 -21.12
CA ARG A 296 -10.21 -2.52 -20.01
C ARG A 296 -10.05 -1.03 -19.77
N ALA A 297 -9.85 -0.23 -20.82
CA ALA A 297 -9.73 1.22 -20.71
C ALA A 297 -11.03 1.86 -20.16
N ALA A 298 -12.18 1.44 -20.67
CA ALA A 298 -13.48 1.89 -20.17
C ALA A 298 -13.69 1.51 -18.70
N LEU A 299 -13.36 0.27 -18.32
CA LEU A 299 -13.45 -0.22 -16.94
C LEU A 299 -12.58 0.61 -15.98
N ILE A 300 -11.32 0.88 -16.33
CA ILE A 300 -10.41 1.68 -15.51
C ILE A 300 -10.94 3.10 -15.34
N THR A 301 -11.40 3.73 -16.41
CA THR A 301 -11.99 5.07 -16.39
C THR A 301 -13.23 5.14 -15.51
N ARG A 302 -14.15 4.18 -15.66
CA ARG A 302 -15.37 4.12 -14.84
C ARG A 302 -15.05 3.75 -13.38
N GLY A 303 -14.07 2.87 -13.15
CA GLY A 303 -13.58 2.53 -11.82
C GLY A 303 -13.01 3.76 -11.09
N LEU A 304 -12.21 4.58 -11.78
CA LEU A 304 -11.73 5.85 -11.23
C LEU A 304 -12.88 6.79 -10.87
N ALA A 305 -13.91 6.88 -11.70
CA ALA A 305 -15.09 7.69 -11.40
C ALA A 305 -15.84 7.19 -10.15
N GLU A 306 -15.91 5.87 -9.92
CA GLU A 306 -16.48 5.30 -8.69
C GLU A 306 -15.62 5.65 -7.47
N MET A 307 -14.30 5.55 -7.59
CA MET A 307 -13.35 5.91 -6.52
C MET A 307 -13.49 7.39 -6.14
N ILE A 308 -13.57 8.29 -7.13
CA ILE A 308 -13.77 9.72 -6.91
C ILE A 308 -15.10 9.97 -6.19
N ARG A 309 -16.19 9.33 -6.62
CA ARG A 309 -17.53 9.50 -6.06
C ARG A 309 -17.57 9.12 -4.59
N LEU A 310 -17.08 7.93 -4.26
CA LEU A 310 -17.01 7.50 -2.86
C LEU A 310 -16.06 8.40 -2.05
N GLY A 311 -14.88 8.68 -2.57
CA GLY A 311 -13.90 9.52 -1.88
C GLY A 311 -14.43 10.92 -1.57
N THR A 312 -15.10 11.56 -2.53
CA THR A 312 -15.73 12.88 -2.35
C THR A 312 -16.84 12.84 -1.32
N ALA A 313 -17.69 11.79 -1.33
CA ALA A 313 -18.74 11.61 -0.34
C ALA A 313 -18.20 11.43 1.09
N LEU A 314 -16.96 10.95 1.22
CA LEU A 314 -16.24 10.80 2.50
C LEU A 314 -15.40 12.03 2.86
N GLY A 315 -15.33 13.06 2.02
CA GLY A 315 -14.62 14.31 2.26
C GLY A 315 -13.20 14.36 1.67
N ALA A 316 -12.79 13.40 0.84
CA ALA A 316 -11.55 13.47 0.09
C ALA A 316 -11.67 14.41 -1.12
N ARG A 317 -10.56 14.91 -1.62
CA ARG A 317 -10.53 15.81 -2.76
C ARG A 317 -10.48 15.04 -4.09
N PRO A 318 -11.34 15.38 -5.08
CA PRO A 318 -11.34 14.74 -6.40
C PRO A 318 -9.96 14.74 -7.09
N GLU A 319 -9.21 15.83 -6.95
CA GLU A 319 -7.89 16.04 -7.57
C GLU A 319 -6.87 15.00 -7.08
N THR A 320 -7.00 14.53 -5.85
CA THR A 320 -6.11 13.49 -5.28
C THR A 320 -6.20 12.19 -6.07
N PHE A 321 -7.39 11.85 -6.56
CA PHE A 321 -7.60 10.63 -7.36
C PHE A 321 -7.04 10.73 -8.78
N ALA A 322 -6.84 11.93 -9.32
CA ALA A 322 -6.13 12.13 -10.58
C ALA A 322 -4.59 12.01 -10.44
N GLY A 323 -4.09 11.97 -9.21
CA GLY A 323 -2.66 11.90 -8.88
C GLY A 323 -2.09 10.49 -8.79
N LEU A 324 -0.90 10.43 -8.17
CA LEU A 324 -0.10 9.18 -8.04
C LEU A 324 -0.83 8.09 -7.25
N ALA A 325 -1.44 8.42 -6.12
CA ALA A 325 -2.12 7.43 -5.26
C ALA A 325 -3.49 6.99 -5.80
N GLY A 326 -4.09 7.78 -6.72
CA GLY A 326 -5.31 7.43 -7.43
C GLY A 326 -5.02 6.80 -8.79
N MET A 327 -5.11 7.60 -9.86
CA MET A 327 -4.96 7.15 -11.24
C MET A 327 -3.64 6.43 -11.50
N GLY A 328 -2.51 6.95 -10.98
CA GLY A 328 -1.20 6.35 -11.20
C GLY A 328 -1.13 4.91 -10.68
N ASP A 329 -1.55 4.70 -9.44
CA ASP A 329 -1.53 3.37 -8.80
C ASP A 329 -2.65 2.46 -9.34
N LEU A 330 -3.78 3.03 -9.77
CA LEU A 330 -4.86 2.31 -10.43
C LEU A 330 -4.39 1.71 -11.77
N ILE A 331 -3.82 2.53 -12.65
CA ILE A 331 -3.33 2.08 -13.97
C ILE A 331 -2.27 1.01 -13.77
N LEU A 332 -1.27 1.25 -12.90
CA LEU A 332 -0.24 0.27 -12.60
C LEU A 332 -0.84 -1.07 -12.17
N THR A 333 -1.83 -1.04 -11.28
CA THR A 333 -2.40 -2.25 -10.67
C THR A 333 -3.33 -2.98 -11.63
N CYS A 334 -4.04 -2.27 -12.51
CA CYS A 334 -4.96 -2.86 -13.50
C CYS A 334 -4.23 -3.40 -14.74
N CYS A 335 -3.09 -2.82 -15.14
CA CYS A 335 -2.38 -3.20 -16.38
C CYS A 335 -1.10 -3.98 -16.12
N GLY A 336 -0.57 -3.96 -14.90
CA GLY A 336 0.72 -4.58 -14.60
C GLY A 336 0.62 -6.06 -14.26
N SER A 337 1.46 -6.88 -14.86
CA SER A 337 1.53 -8.33 -14.67
C SER A 337 1.93 -8.76 -13.25
N LEU A 338 2.47 -7.85 -12.44
CA LEU A 338 2.87 -8.09 -11.05
C LEU A 338 1.72 -7.85 -10.05
N SER A 339 0.53 -7.49 -10.52
CA SER A 339 -0.63 -7.23 -9.68
C SER A 339 -1.33 -8.52 -9.27
N ARG A 340 -1.25 -8.86 -7.97
CA ARG A 340 -1.97 -9.99 -7.39
C ARG A 340 -3.48 -9.89 -7.58
N ASN A 341 -4.04 -8.70 -7.42
CA ASN A 341 -5.49 -8.48 -7.60
C ASN A 341 -5.90 -8.70 -9.06
N HIS A 342 -5.12 -8.23 -10.01
CA HIS A 342 -5.35 -8.48 -11.43
C HIS A 342 -5.23 -9.99 -11.76
N THR A 343 -4.16 -10.64 -11.32
CA THR A 343 -3.99 -12.09 -11.51
C THR A 343 -5.16 -12.88 -10.90
N PHE A 344 -5.63 -12.47 -9.72
CA PHE A 344 -6.77 -13.10 -9.06
C PHE A 344 -8.04 -13.01 -9.93
N GLY A 345 -8.35 -11.82 -10.44
CA GLY A 345 -9.48 -11.63 -11.37
C GLY A 345 -9.36 -12.48 -12.64
N THR A 346 -8.14 -12.59 -13.20
CA THR A 346 -7.88 -13.42 -14.39
C THR A 346 -8.14 -14.90 -14.12
N LEU A 347 -7.74 -15.39 -12.95
CA LEU A 347 -8.01 -16.80 -12.55
C LEU A 347 -9.51 -17.07 -12.40
N LEU A 348 -10.26 -16.15 -11.77
CA LEU A 348 -11.72 -16.27 -11.64
C LEU A 348 -12.41 -16.32 -13.02
N ALA A 349 -12.01 -15.46 -13.95
CA ALA A 349 -12.54 -15.45 -15.31
C ALA A 349 -12.27 -16.75 -16.09
N ARG A 350 -11.17 -17.43 -15.76
CA ARG A 350 -10.79 -18.74 -16.32
C ARG A 350 -11.45 -19.92 -15.62
N GLY A 351 -12.42 -19.67 -14.74
CA GLY A 351 -13.22 -20.70 -14.08
C GLY A 351 -12.63 -21.26 -12.78
N ARG A 352 -11.59 -20.64 -12.23
CA ARG A 352 -11.13 -20.99 -10.88
C ARG A 352 -12.13 -20.50 -9.85
N THR A 353 -12.38 -21.29 -8.83
CA THR A 353 -13.09 -20.83 -7.64
C THR A 353 -12.25 -19.81 -6.87
N VAL A 354 -12.88 -19.04 -5.98
CA VAL A 354 -12.18 -18.07 -5.10
C VAL A 354 -11.08 -18.78 -4.30
N GLN A 355 -11.37 -19.96 -3.74
CA GLN A 355 -10.40 -20.73 -2.95
C GLN A 355 -9.21 -21.22 -3.77
N GLU A 356 -9.46 -21.76 -4.97
CA GLU A 356 -8.40 -22.22 -5.87
C GLU A 356 -7.50 -21.06 -6.30
N ALA A 357 -8.09 -19.90 -6.66
CA ALA A 357 -7.33 -18.72 -7.07
C ALA A 357 -6.48 -18.15 -5.93
N LEU A 358 -7.00 -18.14 -4.69
CA LEU A 358 -6.22 -17.73 -3.50
C LEU A 358 -5.06 -18.70 -3.23
N ALA A 359 -5.30 -20.01 -3.33
CA ALA A 359 -4.28 -21.03 -3.14
C ALA A 359 -3.14 -20.90 -4.18
N GLU A 360 -3.50 -20.62 -5.44
CA GLU A 360 -2.52 -20.45 -6.54
C GLU A 360 -1.67 -19.19 -6.35
N ILE A 361 -2.26 -18.08 -5.85
CA ILE A 361 -1.53 -16.83 -5.57
C ILE A 361 -0.62 -16.98 -4.34
N GLY A 362 -1.04 -17.73 -3.32
CA GLY A 362 -0.26 -17.98 -2.09
C GLY A 362 0.11 -16.70 -1.32
N MET A 363 -0.66 -15.64 -1.47
CA MET A 363 -0.46 -14.34 -0.80
C MET A 363 -1.80 -13.62 -0.60
N VAL A 364 -1.83 -12.69 0.37
CA VAL A 364 -3.02 -11.87 0.63
C VAL A 364 -3.43 -11.07 -0.62
N VAL A 365 -4.71 -11.17 -0.98
CA VAL A 365 -5.37 -10.39 -2.04
C VAL A 365 -6.23 -9.32 -1.35
N GLU A 366 -5.64 -8.14 -1.13
CA GLU A 366 -6.28 -7.04 -0.38
C GLU A 366 -7.62 -6.58 -1.01
N GLY A 367 -7.74 -6.69 -2.34
CA GLY A 367 -8.97 -6.33 -3.05
C GLY A 367 -10.19 -7.13 -2.62
N MET A 368 -10.02 -8.38 -2.16
CA MET A 368 -11.11 -9.21 -1.69
C MET A 368 -11.77 -8.65 -0.41
N ARG A 369 -10.95 -8.24 0.57
CA ARG A 369 -11.42 -7.57 1.78
C ARG A 369 -11.95 -6.18 1.50
N THR A 370 -11.21 -5.41 0.68
CA THR A 370 -11.59 -4.05 0.31
C THR A 370 -12.93 -4.01 -0.44
N ALA A 371 -13.30 -5.05 -1.21
CA ALA A 371 -14.61 -5.10 -1.88
C ALA A 371 -15.77 -5.07 -0.87
N ARG A 372 -15.64 -5.79 0.27
CA ARG A 372 -16.65 -5.74 1.36
C ARG A 372 -16.74 -4.36 1.98
N SER A 373 -15.61 -3.81 2.41
CA SER A 373 -15.57 -2.50 3.08
C SER A 373 -16.01 -1.36 2.14
N ALA A 374 -15.60 -1.40 0.86
CA ALA A 374 -15.99 -0.41 -0.13
C ALA A 374 -17.50 -0.43 -0.41
N ARG A 375 -18.09 -1.63 -0.54
CA ARG A 375 -19.55 -1.80 -0.67
C ARG A 375 -20.28 -1.28 0.56
N ALA A 376 -19.82 -1.64 1.75
CA ALA A 376 -20.44 -1.18 3.01
C ALA A 376 -20.39 0.35 3.14
N LEU A 377 -19.25 0.98 2.79
CA LEU A 377 -19.11 2.44 2.75
C LEU A 377 -20.05 3.07 1.71
N ALA A 378 -20.12 2.51 0.51
CA ALA A 378 -20.99 3.00 -0.54
C ALA A 378 -22.46 2.98 -0.11
N LEU A 379 -22.94 1.88 0.48
CA LEU A 379 -24.28 1.76 1.02
C LEU A 379 -24.53 2.76 2.16
N LYS A 380 -23.60 2.88 3.11
CA LYS A 380 -23.71 3.78 4.26
C LYS A 380 -23.83 5.25 3.83
N HIS A 381 -23.18 5.64 2.73
CA HIS A 381 -23.17 7.02 2.23
C HIS A 381 -24.07 7.26 1.02
N GLY A 382 -24.86 6.26 0.61
CA GLY A 382 -25.78 6.37 -0.54
C GLY A 382 -25.05 6.57 -1.88
N VAL A 383 -23.82 6.07 -2.02
CA VAL A 383 -22.99 6.19 -3.22
C VAL A 383 -23.16 4.98 -4.12
N THR A 384 -23.43 5.22 -5.41
CA THR A 384 -23.55 4.15 -6.40
C THR A 384 -22.18 3.74 -6.94
N MET A 385 -21.80 2.48 -6.75
CA MET A 385 -20.53 1.90 -7.21
C MET A 385 -20.75 0.57 -7.95
N PRO A 386 -21.25 0.59 -9.19
CA PRO A 386 -21.64 -0.63 -9.91
C PRO A 386 -20.51 -1.65 -10.09
N ILE A 387 -19.28 -1.20 -10.38
CA ILE A 387 -18.13 -2.11 -10.55
C ILE A 387 -17.80 -2.79 -9.22
N VAL A 388 -17.79 -2.03 -8.14
CA VAL A 388 -17.54 -2.58 -6.79
C VAL A 388 -18.64 -3.56 -6.39
N GLU A 389 -19.92 -3.27 -6.68
CA GLU A 389 -21.05 -4.19 -6.44
C GLU A 389 -20.87 -5.51 -7.18
N GLU A 390 -20.52 -5.46 -8.47
CA GLU A 390 -20.35 -6.67 -9.28
C GLU A 390 -19.12 -7.49 -8.83
N VAL A 391 -18.01 -6.82 -8.49
CA VAL A 391 -16.85 -7.49 -7.91
C VAL A 391 -17.22 -8.17 -6.59
N TYR A 392 -17.96 -7.47 -5.73
CA TYR A 392 -18.43 -8.04 -4.47
C TYR A 392 -19.31 -9.28 -4.69
N ALA A 393 -20.28 -9.20 -5.62
CA ALA A 393 -21.17 -10.33 -5.93
C ALA A 393 -20.40 -11.54 -6.46
N VAL A 394 -19.39 -11.32 -7.31
CA VAL A 394 -18.53 -12.42 -7.80
C VAL A 394 -17.73 -13.05 -6.65
N LEU A 395 -17.17 -12.24 -5.77
CA LEU A 395 -16.28 -12.72 -4.71
C LEU A 395 -17.02 -13.39 -3.54
N HIS A 396 -18.21 -12.89 -3.19
CA HIS A 396 -18.88 -13.21 -1.93
C HIS A 396 -20.29 -13.80 -2.08
N GLU A 397 -20.93 -13.62 -3.24
CA GLU A 397 -22.30 -14.10 -3.48
C GLU A 397 -22.35 -15.21 -4.56
N GLY A 398 -21.20 -15.62 -5.10
CA GLY A 398 -21.11 -16.71 -6.08
C GLY A 398 -21.62 -16.35 -7.49
N LYS A 399 -21.75 -15.05 -7.80
CA LYS A 399 -22.10 -14.58 -9.12
C LYS A 399 -21.01 -14.92 -10.13
N SER A 400 -21.38 -15.37 -11.33
CA SER A 400 -20.37 -15.64 -12.37
C SER A 400 -19.81 -14.33 -12.94
N PRO A 401 -18.51 -14.28 -13.35
CA PRO A 401 -17.93 -13.12 -14.02
C PRO A 401 -18.71 -12.71 -15.29
N GLN A 402 -19.27 -13.67 -16.01
CA GLN A 402 -20.09 -13.44 -17.21
C GLN A 402 -21.41 -12.70 -16.88
N ALA A 403 -22.10 -13.13 -15.80
CA ALA A 403 -23.32 -12.45 -15.35
C ALA A 403 -23.01 -11.02 -14.86
N ALA A 404 -21.92 -10.82 -14.15
CA ALA A 404 -21.46 -9.51 -13.70
C ALA A 404 -21.23 -8.55 -14.89
N LEU A 405 -20.56 -9.03 -15.94
CA LEU A 405 -20.38 -8.28 -17.18
C LEU A 405 -21.71 -7.91 -17.85
N GLN A 406 -22.64 -8.87 -17.96
CA GLN A 406 -23.95 -8.64 -18.55
C GLN A 406 -24.73 -7.56 -17.80
N ASP A 407 -24.70 -7.57 -16.47
CA ASP A 407 -25.38 -6.59 -15.64
C ASP A 407 -24.75 -5.20 -15.77
N LEU A 408 -23.41 -5.11 -15.83
CA LEU A 408 -22.73 -3.83 -16.09
C LEU A 408 -23.09 -3.25 -17.47
N MET A 409 -23.11 -4.08 -18.51
CA MET A 409 -23.41 -3.67 -19.89
C MET A 409 -24.92 -3.41 -20.12
N GLY A 410 -25.79 -4.07 -19.36
CA GLY A 410 -27.25 -3.91 -19.43
C GLY A 410 -27.80 -2.67 -18.74
N ARG A 411 -26.96 -1.86 -18.09
CA ARG A 411 -27.38 -0.62 -17.42
C ARG A 411 -27.93 0.38 -18.41
N GLY A 412 -29.01 1.07 -18.00
CA GLY A 412 -29.64 2.11 -18.83
C GLY A 412 -28.69 3.23 -19.25
N ALA A 413 -28.93 3.82 -20.40
CA ALA A 413 -28.18 4.96 -20.91
C ALA A 413 -28.24 6.14 -19.92
N ARG A 414 -27.12 6.80 -19.70
CA ARG A 414 -26.97 7.96 -18.81
C ARG A 414 -25.82 8.84 -19.28
N PRO A 415 -25.77 10.12 -18.86
CA PRO A 415 -24.60 10.96 -19.09
C PRO A 415 -23.33 10.33 -18.52
N GLU A 416 -22.17 10.64 -19.10
CA GLU A 416 -20.89 10.17 -18.58
C GLU A 416 -20.55 10.76 -17.20
N ARG A 417 -20.94 12.02 -17.02
CA ARG A 417 -20.78 12.76 -15.75
C ARG A 417 -22.10 12.75 -15.01
N ASP A 418 -22.20 11.92 -14.02
CA ASP A 418 -23.28 11.86 -13.02
C ASP A 418 -22.70 12.02 -11.63
#